data_3cb023b25ea0d328ed9d95df21aba854
#
_entry.id   3cb023b25ea0d328ed9d95df21aba854
#
_cell.length_a   1.000
_cell.length_b   1.000
_cell.length_c   1.000
_cell.angle_alpha   90.00
_cell.angle_beta   90.00
_cell.angle_gamma   90.00
#
_symmetry.space_group_name_H-M   'P 1'
#
loop_
_entity.id
_entity.type
_entity.pdbx_description
1 polymer ?
#
loop_
_entity_poly.entity_id
_entity_poly.type
_entity_poly.pdbx_seq_one_letter_code
_entity_poly.pdbx_strand_id
1 'polypeptide(L)'
;IRSVKNVIVKDLPAGTIISSNMINELMDANRDMSYPDQEILDAATQEYKVDNQESIDPVGIKASHLEGNFLNILWRKSFYDNLNSCFEKAGIAIAEMYLAPLALADSILTDNEKRGGCVLVDLGAGTTTVSVYYKSILRHLAVLPLGGANITKDIASLQIEEKDAEKLKLTHGSAYTDDNDIDNKQSYTVSDDFSVESRTLDELLIPAPLQT
;
A
#
# COMPACT_ATOMS: atom_id res chain seq x y z
N ILE A 1 2.91 -6.98 2.67
CA ILE A 1 3.05 -5.73 3.46
C ILE A 1 1.73 -5.46 4.18
N ARG A 2 1.81 -5.00 5.41
CA ARG A 2 0.65 -4.67 6.25
C ARG A 2 0.98 -3.43 7.07
N SER A 3 0.04 -2.51 7.22
CA SER A 3 0.18 -1.40 8.17
C SER A 3 -0.60 -1.69 9.45
N VAL A 4 -0.01 -1.31 10.59
CA VAL A 4 -0.61 -1.48 11.92
C VAL A 4 -0.43 -0.19 12.72
N LYS A 5 -1.51 0.31 13.30
CA LYS A 5 -1.44 1.42 14.24
C LYS A 5 -0.95 0.91 15.60
N ASN A 6 -0.05 1.65 16.20
CA ASN A 6 0.49 1.36 17.52
C ASN A 6 0.50 2.62 18.38
N VAL A 7 0.34 2.47 19.67
CA VAL A 7 0.35 3.56 20.64
C VAL A 7 1.34 3.22 21.74
N ILE A 8 2.30 4.08 21.96
CA ILE A 8 3.25 3.97 23.07
C ILE A 8 2.92 5.06 24.08
N VAL A 9 2.75 4.65 25.33
CA VAL A 9 2.35 5.52 26.45
C VAL A 9 3.51 5.64 27.43
N LYS A 10 3.73 6.85 27.93
CA LYS A 10 4.71 7.15 28.97
C LYS A 10 4.10 8.09 30.01
N ASP A 11 3.95 7.57 31.23
CA ASP A 11 3.61 8.39 32.39
C ASP A 11 4.81 9.16 32.91
N LEU A 12 4.63 10.41 33.24
CA LEU A 12 5.65 11.33 33.67
C LEU A 12 5.33 11.90 35.06
N PRO A 13 6.31 12.26 35.89
CA PRO A 13 6.04 13.07 37.07
C PRO A 13 5.33 14.37 36.68
N ALA A 14 4.35 14.80 37.49
CA ALA A 14 3.57 15.97 37.18
C ALA A 14 4.43 17.22 36.94
N GLY A 15 4.18 17.91 35.83
CA GLY A 15 4.90 19.12 35.43
C GLY A 15 6.27 18.87 34.78
N THR A 16 6.57 17.62 34.40
CA THR A 16 7.80 17.30 33.64
C THR A 16 7.75 18.00 32.28
N ILE A 17 8.86 18.65 31.91
CA ILE A 17 9.01 19.24 30.57
C ILE A 17 9.44 18.12 29.62
N ILE A 18 8.66 17.90 28.56
CA ILE A 18 8.95 16.91 27.54
C ILE A 18 10.23 17.30 26.81
N SER A 19 11.20 16.39 26.77
CA SER A 19 12.47 16.55 26.06
C SER A 19 12.50 15.74 24.78
N SER A 20 13.39 16.10 23.85
CA SER A 20 13.64 15.32 22.64
C SER A 20 14.05 13.87 22.94
N ASN A 21 14.77 13.63 24.05
CA ASN A 21 15.12 12.28 24.47
C ASN A 21 13.90 11.43 24.82
N MET A 22 12.87 12.00 25.44
CA MET A 22 11.63 11.29 25.74
C MET A 22 10.88 10.90 24.46
N ILE A 23 10.93 11.75 23.44
CA ILE A 23 10.36 11.44 22.13
C ILE A 23 11.13 10.29 21.47
N ASN A 24 12.45 10.32 21.51
CA ASN A 24 13.28 9.24 20.98
C ASN A 24 13.02 7.91 21.72
N GLU A 25 12.87 7.94 23.05
CA GLU A 25 12.52 6.75 23.83
C GLU A 25 11.15 6.15 23.41
N LEU A 26 10.16 6.98 23.07
CA LEU A 26 8.88 6.47 22.52
C LEU A 26 9.07 5.83 21.14
N MET A 27 9.88 6.45 20.29
CA MET A 27 10.18 5.91 18.96
C MET A 27 10.96 4.59 19.07
N ASP A 28 11.92 4.50 19.96
CA ASP A 28 12.70 3.27 20.20
C ASP A 28 11.80 2.17 20.77
N ALA A 29 10.96 2.50 21.75
CA ALA A 29 9.98 1.56 22.28
C ALA A 29 9.00 1.05 21.23
N ASN A 30 8.62 1.91 20.26
CA ASN A 30 7.80 1.47 19.12
C ASN A 30 8.56 0.54 18.18
N ARG A 31 9.83 0.81 17.90
CA ARG A 31 10.69 -0.03 17.05
C ARG A 31 10.98 -1.41 17.67
N ASP A 32 11.07 -1.44 19.00
CA ASP A 32 11.30 -2.68 19.75
C ASP A 32 10.06 -3.58 19.87
N MET A 33 8.91 -3.15 19.32
CA MET A 33 7.70 -3.95 19.29
C MET A 33 7.90 -5.21 18.44
N SER A 34 7.55 -6.35 19.01
CA SER A 34 7.66 -7.65 18.34
C SER A 34 6.32 -8.06 17.73
N TYR A 35 6.36 -8.50 16.49
CA TYR A 35 5.22 -9.03 15.75
C TYR A 35 5.52 -10.48 15.34
N PRO A 36 4.61 -11.45 15.56
CA PRO A 36 4.81 -12.83 15.14
C PRO A 36 5.08 -12.91 13.62
N ASP A 37 6.19 -13.54 13.23
CA ASP A 37 6.60 -13.76 11.82
C ASP A 37 6.73 -12.49 10.96
N GLN A 38 6.72 -11.31 11.59
CA GLN A 38 6.82 -10.03 10.90
C GLN A 38 7.85 -9.11 11.58
N GLU A 39 8.41 -8.22 10.80
CA GLU A 39 9.32 -7.17 11.26
C GLU A 39 8.82 -5.79 10.82
N ILE A 40 9.19 -4.77 11.57
CA ILE A 40 8.91 -3.38 11.21
C ILE A 40 9.89 -2.98 10.10
N LEU A 41 9.36 -2.71 8.92
CA LEU A 41 10.13 -2.17 7.79
C LEU A 41 10.29 -0.67 7.93
N ASP A 42 9.21 0.02 8.34
CA ASP A 42 9.20 1.46 8.54
C ASP A 42 8.14 1.84 9.58
N ALA A 43 8.30 3.01 10.22
CA ALA A 43 7.40 3.52 11.23
C ALA A 43 7.19 5.03 11.05
N ALA A 44 5.97 5.41 10.68
CA ALA A 44 5.58 6.80 10.54
C ALA A 44 4.91 7.31 11.81
N THR A 45 5.51 8.33 12.45
CA THR A 45 4.86 9.04 13.57
C THR A 45 3.61 9.75 13.06
N GLN A 46 2.48 9.53 13.72
CA GLN A 46 1.20 10.11 13.35
C GLN A 46 0.97 11.42 14.10
N GLU A 47 0.96 11.35 15.41
CA GLU A 47 0.76 12.46 16.32
C GLU A 47 1.18 12.05 17.73
N TYR A 48 1.41 13.04 18.58
CA TYR A 48 1.57 12.87 20.03
C TYR A 48 0.32 13.37 20.74
N LYS A 49 0.05 12.81 21.91
CA LYS A 49 -0.92 13.37 22.85
C LYS A 49 -0.23 13.70 24.16
N VAL A 50 -0.44 14.93 24.61
CA VAL A 50 0.09 15.48 25.86
C VAL A 50 -1.09 15.76 26.77
N ASP A 51 -1.20 15.02 27.88
CA ASP A 51 -2.36 15.11 28.79
C ASP A 51 -3.71 15.08 28.03
N ASN A 52 -3.85 14.17 27.06
CA ASN A 52 -5.00 13.97 26.16
C ASN A 52 -5.21 15.07 25.08
N GLN A 53 -4.31 16.02 24.92
CA GLN A 53 -4.36 17.02 23.83
C GLN A 53 -3.39 16.64 22.70
N GLU A 54 -3.87 16.68 21.46
CA GLU A 54 -3.05 16.41 20.28
C GLU A 54 -1.97 17.48 20.10
N SER A 55 -0.74 17.03 19.81
CA SER A 55 0.41 17.88 19.49
C SER A 55 1.23 17.23 18.38
N ILE A 56 1.70 18.04 17.42
CA ILE A 56 2.64 17.60 16.39
C ILE A 56 4.08 17.66 16.94
N ASP A 57 4.39 18.67 17.73
CA ASP A 57 5.68 18.83 18.40
C ASP A 57 5.43 19.05 19.90
N PRO A 58 5.60 18.01 20.72
CA PRO A 58 5.35 18.10 22.15
C PRO A 58 6.56 18.60 22.96
N VAL A 59 7.74 18.81 22.33
CA VAL A 59 8.95 19.22 23.03
C VAL A 59 8.79 20.58 23.70
N GLY A 60 9.16 20.66 24.96
CA GLY A 60 9.04 21.89 25.77
C GLY A 60 7.69 22.05 26.49
N ILE A 61 6.70 21.21 26.22
CA ILE A 61 5.40 21.25 26.92
C ILE A 61 5.54 20.55 28.27
N LYS A 62 4.88 21.11 29.31
CA LYS A 62 4.78 20.46 30.63
C LYS A 62 3.65 19.43 30.59
N ALA A 63 3.93 18.21 31.03
CA ALA A 63 2.96 17.13 31.02
C ALA A 63 3.13 16.18 32.19
N SER A 64 2.10 15.39 32.44
CA SER A 64 2.11 14.20 33.29
C SER A 64 1.88 12.92 32.49
N HIS A 65 1.43 13.03 31.24
CA HIS A 65 1.14 11.90 30.38
C HIS A 65 1.52 12.21 28.92
N LEU A 66 2.23 11.31 28.28
CA LEU A 66 2.68 11.44 26.90
C LEU A 66 2.36 10.17 26.13
N GLU A 67 1.62 10.30 25.04
CA GLU A 67 1.39 9.22 24.09
C GLU A 67 2.03 9.54 22.75
N GLY A 68 2.64 8.53 22.13
CA GLY A 68 3.06 8.55 20.72
C GLY A 68 2.21 7.61 19.89
N ASN A 69 1.56 8.11 18.86
CA ASN A 69 0.81 7.32 17.89
C ASN A 69 1.66 7.06 16.66
N PHE A 70 1.79 5.81 16.26
CA PHE A 70 2.64 5.35 15.17
C PHE A 70 1.85 4.52 14.16
N LEU A 71 2.22 4.61 12.90
CA LEU A 71 1.82 3.69 11.83
C LEU A 71 3.04 2.83 11.49
N ASN A 72 3.04 1.58 11.96
CA ASN A 72 4.10 0.62 11.64
C ASN A 72 3.78 -0.11 10.36
N ILE A 73 4.75 -0.17 9.45
CA ILE A 73 4.66 -0.91 8.21
C ILE A 73 5.44 -2.20 8.40
N LEU A 74 4.71 -3.31 8.29
CA LEU A 74 5.24 -4.65 8.56
C LEU A 74 5.41 -5.44 7.27
N TRP A 75 6.45 -6.26 7.22
CA TRP A 75 6.64 -7.27 6.20
C TRP A 75 6.93 -8.63 6.81
N ARG A 76 6.86 -9.69 6.03
CA ARG A 76 7.17 -11.03 6.52
C ARG A 76 8.67 -11.19 6.72
N LYS A 77 9.08 -11.68 7.89
CA LYS A 77 10.48 -11.98 8.21
C LYS A 77 11.10 -12.94 7.20
N SER A 78 10.38 -14.00 6.83
CA SER A 78 10.85 -14.97 5.83
C SER A 78 11.16 -14.34 4.46
N PHE A 79 10.42 -13.31 4.05
CA PHE A 79 10.72 -12.59 2.82
C PHE A 79 12.02 -11.78 2.94
N TYR A 80 12.20 -11.10 4.06
CA TYR A 80 13.42 -10.36 4.36
C TYR A 80 14.66 -11.26 4.37
N ASP A 81 14.58 -12.39 5.10
CA ASP A 81 15.66 -13.35 5.21
C ASP A 81 16.03 -13.96 3.84
N ASN A 82 15.02 -14.30 3.04
CA ASN A 82 15.22 -14.82 1.69
C ASN A 82 15.87 -13.77 0.77
N LEU A 83 15.41 -12.52 0.83
CA LEU A 83 15.97 -11.43 0.03
C LEU A 83 17.44 -11.23 0.37
N ASN A 84 17.78 -11.09 1.65
CA ASN A 84 19.17 -10.95 2.11
C ASN A 84 20.03 -12.13 1.68
N SER A 85 19.54 -13.36 1.87
CA SER A 85 20.28 -14.57 1.45
C SER A 85 20.54 -14.62 -0.07
N CYS A 86 19.58 -14.16 -0.89
CA CYS A 86 19.76 -14.10 -2.34
C CYS A 86 20.87 -13.11 -2.72
N PHE A 87 20.87 -11.91 -2.16
CA PHE A 87 21.86 -10.88 -2.42
C PHE A 87 23.25 -11.27 -1.90
N GLU A 88 23.31 -11.85 -0.69
CA GLU A 88 24.56 -12.38 -0.12
C GLU A 88 25.18 -13.46 -1.00
N LYS A 89 24.39 -14.43 -1.47
CA LYS A 89 24.86 -15.48 -2.39
C LYS A 89 25.32 -14.94 -3.73
N ALA A 90 24.73 -13.83 -4.17
CA ALA A 90 25.17 -13.14 -5.39
C ALA A 90 26.41 -12.25 -5.17
N GLY A 91 26.91 -12.12 -3.94
CA GLY A 91 28.04 -11.25 -3.60
C GLY A 91 27.70 -9.76 -3.68
N ILE A 92 26.43 -9.40 -3.56
CA ILE A 92 25.93 -8.02 -3.64
C ILE A 92 25.54 -7.55 -2.24
N ALA A 93 26.14 -6.45 -1.79
CA ALA A 93 25.75 -5.82 -0.53
C ALA A 93 24.50 -4.95 -0.71
N ILE A 94 23.50 -5.15 0.14
CA ILE A 94 22.32 -4.28 0.20
C ILE A 94 22.72 -3.07 1.08
N ALA A 95 22.72 -1.87 0.51
CA ALA A 95 22.98 -0.65 1.24
C ALA A 95 21.74 -0.17 2.02
N GLU A 96 20.59 -0.14 1.34
CA GLU A 96 19.31 0.30 1.92
C GLU A 96 18.14 -0.40 1.22
N MET A 97 17.02 -0.48 1.92
CA MET A 97 15.76 -0.98 1.37
C MET A 97 14.68 0.07 1.53
N TYR A 98 14.02 0.39 0.44
CA TYR A 98 12.92 1.35 0.42
C TYR A 98 11.60 0.65 0.12
N LEU A 99 10.56 1.12 0.77
CA LEU A 99 9.21 0.69 0.47
C LEU A 99 8.73 1.36 -0.82
N ALA A 100 8.44 0.58 -1.85
CA ALA A 100 8.05 1.10 -3.16
C ALA A 100 6.91 2.14 -3.13
N PRO A 101 5.81 1.96 -2.37
CA PRO A 101 4.76 2.98 -2.26
C PRO A 101 5.23 4.32 -1.71
N LEU A 102 6.21 4.34 -0.79
CA LEU A 102 6.76 5.59 -0.26
C LEU A 102 7.65 6.27 -1.29
N ALA A 103 8.54 5.52 -1.92
CA ALA A 103 9.40 6.04 -2.99
C ALA A 103 8.58 6.57 -4.18
N LEU A 104 7.48 5.88 -4.54
CA LEU A 104 6.54 6.33 -5.56
C LEU A 104 5.87 7.64 -5.14
N ALA A 105 5.38 7.74 -3.91
CA ALA A 105 4.76 8.94 -3.38
C ALA A 105 5.73 10.14 -3.35
N ASP A 106 7.00 9.90 -3.03
CA ASP A 106 8.04 10.94 -3.04
C ASP A 106 8.39 11.41 -4.45
N SER A 107 8.24 10.52 -5.43
CA SER A 107 8.52 10.85 -6.85
C SER A 107 7.39 11.60 -7.55
N ILE A 108 6.14 11.36 -7.14
CA ILE A 108 4.94 11.83 -7.86
C ILE A 108 4.24 12.96 -7.12
N LEU A 109 4.09 12.86 -5.80
CA LEU A 109 3.31 13.80 -5.01
C LEU A 109 4.12 15.02 -4.62
N THR A 110 3.51 16.18 -4.77
CA THR A 110 4.06 17.44 -4.25
C THR A 110 3.84 17.57 -2.74
N ASP A 111 4.66 18.41 -2.08
CA ASP A 111 4.50 18.71 -0.65
C ASP A 111 3.13 19.33 -0.33
N ASN A 112 2.56 20.11 -1.27
CA ASN A 112 1.25 20.71 -1.10
C ASN A 112 0.13 19.66 -1.11
N GLU A 113 0.20 18.66 -1.99
CA GLU A 113 -0.75 17.55 -2.04
C GLU A 113 -0.66 16.70 -0.76
N LYS A 114 0.54 16.34 -0.33
CA LYS A 114 0.75 15.61 0.93
C LYS A 114 0.23 16.38 2.14
N ARG A 115 0.38 17.72 2.14
CA ARG A 115 -0.08 18.60 3.23
C ARG A 115 -1.58 18.77 3.23
N GLY A 116 -2.18 19.04 2.06
CA GLY A 116 -3.61 19.27 1.90
C GLY A 116 -4.45 18.00 2.09
N GLY A 117 -3.86 16.87 1.81
CA GLY A 117 -4.47 15.55 1.84
C GLY A 117 -4.69 15.00 0.43
N CYS A 118 -4.17 13.79 0.20
CA CYS A 118 -4.32 13.09 -1.07
C CYS A 118 -4.33 11.58 -0.86
N VAL A 119 -4.84 10.88 -1.85
CA VAL A 119 -4.80 9.42 -1.95
C VAL A 119 -4.01 9.07 -3.21
N LEU A 120 -2.96 8.29 -3.04
CA LEU A 120 -2.21 7.70 -4.14
C LEU A 120 -2.64 6.24 -4.30
N VAL A 121 -3.14 5.91 -5.47
CA VAL A 121 -3.52 4.54 -5.84
C VAL A 121 -2.57 4.06 -6.93
N ASP A 122 -1.84 2.99 -6.64
CA ASP A 122 -0.95 2.31 -7.59
C ASP A 122 -1.60 1.01 -8.02
N LEU A 123 -2.04 0.96 -9.28
CA LEU A 123 -2.68 -0.19 -9.91
C LEU A 123 -1.64 -1.04 -10.63
N GLY A 124 -1.10 -2.02 -9.93
CA GLY A 124 -0.12 -2.95 -10.46
C GLY A 124 -0.72 -4.19 -11.13
N ALA A 125 0.14 -5.08 -11.60
CA ALA A 125 -0.29 -6.34 -12.19
C ALA A 125 -0.88 -7.31 -11.14
N GLY A 126 -0.20 -7.50 -10.02
CA GLY A 126 -0.61 -8.46 -8.98
C GLY A 126 -1.18 -7.81 -7.71
N THR A 127 -1.02 -6.51 -7.56
CA THR A 127 -1.44 -5.78 -6.35
C THR A 127 -1.93 -4.39 -6.70
N THR A 128 -2.86 -3.90 -5.90
CA THR A 128 -3.24 -2.49 -5.85
C THR A 128 -2.81 -1.92 -4.51
N THR A 129 -2.03 -0.85 -4.53
CA THR A 129 -1.56 -0.18 -3.31
C THR A 129 -2.27 1.15 -3.14
N VAL A 130 -2.76 1.40 -1.94
CA VAL A 130 -3.44 2.65 -1.56
C VAL A 130 -2.65 3.32 -0.44
N SER A 131 -2.15 4.53 -0.69
CA SER A 131 -1.44 5.36 0.29
C SER A 131 -2.22 6.65 0.52
N VAL A 132 -2.51 6.98 1.78
CA VAL A 132 -3.26 8.19 2.15
C VAL A 132 -2.33 9.12 2.91
N TYR A 133 -2.19 10.35 2.42
CA TYR A 133 -1.40 11.40 3.07
C TYR A 133 -2.31 12.52 3.58
N TYR A 134 -1.98 13.05 4.73
CA TYR A 134 -2.61 14.25 5.29
C TYR A 134 -1.66 14.94 6.27
N LYS A 135 -1.56 16.26 6.21
CA LYS A 135 -0.60 17.07 6.97
C LYS A 135 0.85 16.59 6.77
N SER A 136 1.20 16.21 5.54
CA SER A 136 2.49 15.65 5.13
C SER A 136 2.87 14.33 5.79
N ILE A 137 1.94 13.64 6.44
CA ILE A 137 2.14 12.37 7.14
C ILE A 137 1.39 11.26 6.40
N LEU A 138 2.03 10.10 6.23
CA LEU A 138 1.34 8.89 5.77
C LEU A 138 0.37 8.42 6.86
N ARG A 139 -0.93 8.51 6.57
CA ARG A 139 -2.02 8.16 7.50
C ARG A 139 -2.51 6.73 7.35
N HIS A 140 -2.37 6.19 6.15
CA HIS A 140 -2.81 4.83 5.85
C HIS A 140 -2.01 4.27 4.68
N LEU A 141 -1.71 2.98 4.75
CA LEU A 141 -1.14 2.19 3.66
C LEU A 141 -1.84 0.84 3.63
N ALA A 142 -2.42 0.51 2.49
CA ALA A 142 -3.00 -0.80 2.24
C ALA A 142 -2.45 -1.37 0.94
N VAL A 143 -2.20 -2.68 0.94
CA VAL A 143 -1.83 -3.44 -0.25
C VAL A 143 -2.87 -4.53 -0.44
N LEU A 144 -3.62 -4.42 -1.51
CA LEU A 144 -4.65 -5.38 -1.91
C LEU A 144 -4.02 -6.39 -2.88
N PRO A 145 -4.23 -7.71 -2.70
CA PRO A 145 -3.70 -8.73 -3.58
C PRO A 145 -4.52 -8.87 -4.88
N LEU A 146 -4.89 -7.75 -5.47
CA LEU A 146 -5.71 -7.64 -6.67
C LEU A 146 -5.05 -6.63 -7.61
N GLY A 147 -5.00 -6.96 -8.90
CA GLY A 147 -4.42 -6.12 -9.93
C GLY A 147 -4.81 -6.58 -11.34
N GLY A 148 -4.19 -6.01 -12.36
CA GLY A 148 -4.51 -6.29 -13.76
C GLY A 148 -4.37 -7.77 -14.17
N ALA A 149 -3.54 -8.55 -13.47
CA ALA A 149 -3.42 -9.98 -13.73
C ALA A 149 -4.66 -10.79 -13.31
N ASN A 150 -5.48 -10.28 -12.40
CA ASN A 150 -6.75 -10.93 -12.06
C ASN A 150 -7.71 -10.88 -13.24
N ILE A 151 -7.82 -9.73 -13.91
CA ILE A 151 -8.63 -9.57 -15.14
C ILE A 151 -8.12 -10.51 -16.22
N THR A 152 -6.82 -10.60 -16.42
CA THR A 152 -6.22 -11.53 -17.40
C THR A 152 -6.58 -12.98 -17.10
N LYS A 153 -6.55 -13.39 -15.83
CA LYS A 153 -6.93 -14.74 -15.41
C LYS A 153 -8.42 -15.02 -15.62
N ASP A 154 -9.27 -14.02 -15.39
CA ASP A 154 -10.72 -14.16 -15.62
C ASP A 154 -11.00 -14.39 -17.13
N ILE A 155 -10.33 -13.65 -18.01
CA ILE A 155 -10.40 -13.87 -19.46
C ILE A 155 -9.83 -15.24 -19.83
N ALA A 156 -8.70 -15.64 -19.26
CA ALA A 156 -8.05 -16.93 -19.52
C ALA A 156 -8.95 -18.12 -19.10
N SER A 157 -9.86 -17.91 -18.12
CA SER A 157 -10.84 -18.94 -17.70
C SER A 157 -11.79 -19.39 -18.82
N LEU A 158 -11.90 -18.59 -19.90
CA LEU A 158 -12.63 -18.93 -21.14
C LEU A 158 -11.84 -19.90 -22.04
N GLN A 159 -10.84 -20.61 -21.53
CA GLN A 159 -9.95 -21.51 -22.29
C GLN A 159 -9.06 -20.77 -23.31
N ILE A 160 -8.72 -19.51 -23.00
CA ILE A 160 -7.81 -18.69 -23.79
C ILE A 160 -6.42 -18.75 -23.15
N GLU A 161 -5.37 -18.80 -23.95
CA GLU A 161 -3.99 -18.71 -23.43
C GLU A 161 -3.77 -17.37 -22.73
N GLU A 162 -3.02 -17.36 -21.62
CA GLU A 162 -2.80 -16.18 -20.79
C GLU A 162 -2.22 -15.00 -21.59
N LYS A 163 -1.36 -15.29 -22.59
CA LYS A 163 -0.81 -14.27 -23.48
C LYS A 163 -1.86 -13.60 -24.35
N ASP A 164 -2.82 -14.38 -24.88
CA ASP A 164 -3.89 -13.87 -25.71
C ASP A 164 -4.96 -13.17 -24.86
N ALA A 165 -5.22 -13.68 -23.65
CA ALA A 165 -6.06 -13.02 -22.65
C ALA A 165 -5.52 -11.63 -22.28
N GLU A 166 -4.21 -11.50 -22.05
CA GLU A 166 -3.58 -10.20 -21.78
C GLU A 166 -3.71 -9.25 -22.97
N LYS A 167 -3.51 -9.76 -24.20
CA LYS A 167 -3.70 -8.96 -25.42
C LYS A 167 -5.13 -8.48 -25.58
N LEU A 168 -6.13 -9.34 -25.34
CA LEU A 168 -7.55 -8.97 -25.39
C LEU A 168 -7.86 -7.88 -24.35
N LYS A 169 -7.39 -8.05 -23.11
CA LYS A 169 -7.54 -7.05 -22.06
C LYS A 169 -6.99 -5.67 -22.48
N LEU A 170 -5.78 -5.65 -23.03
CA LEU A 170 -5.10 -4.40 -23.43
C LEU A 170 -5.76 -3.74 -24.65
N THR A 171 -6.37 -4.54 -25.55
CA THR A 171 -6.94 -4.04 -26.81
C THR A 171 -8.39 -3.61 -26.65
N HIS A 172 -9.15 -4.33 -25.83
CA HIS A 172 -10.62 -4.20 -25.74
C HIS A 172 -11.11 -3.84 -24.33
N GLY A 173 -10.24 -3.91 -23.32
CA GLY A 173 -10.61 -3.59 -21.93
C GLY A 173 -11.08 -2.15 -21.80
N SER A 174 -12.21 -1.96 -21.10
CA SER A 174 -12.75 -0.66 -20.77
C SER A 174 -13.27 -0.65 -19.34
N ALA A 175 -12.99 0.40 -18.60
CA ALA A 175 -13.57 0.64 -17.27
C ALA A 175 -14.92 1.36 -17.36
N TYR A 176 -15.31 1.82 -18.54
CA TYR A 176 -16.59 2.48 -18.80
C TYR A 176 -17.47 1.59 -19.66
N THR A 177 -18.70 1.36 -19.20
CA THR A 177 -19.76 0.73 -19.96
C THR A 177 -20.94 1.68 -20.13
N ASP A 178 -21.43 1.75 -21.35
CA ASP A 178 -22.82 2.12 -21.59
C ASP A 178 -23.62 0.81 -21.69
N ASP A 179 -24.78 0.71 -21.03
CA ASP A 179 -25.65 -0.46 -21.09
C ASP A 179 -26.03 -0.85 -22.54
N ASN A 180 -25.88 0.11 -23.47
CA ASN A 180 -26.10 -0.11 -24.91
C ASN A 180 -24.91 -0.79 -25.61
N ASP A 181 -23.72 -0.80 -25.05
CA ASP A 181 -22.53 -1.42 -25.64
C ASP A 181 -22.51 -2.95 -25.45
N ILE A 182 -23.22 -3.45 -24.44
CA ILE A 182 -23.31 -4.89 -24.13
C ILE A 182 -24.12 -5.68 -25.15
N ASP A 183 -25.03 -5.03 -25.87
CA ASP A 183 -25.91 -5.69 -26.88
C ASP A 183 -25.29 -5.85 -28.27
N ASN A 184 -24.10 -5.30 -28.51
CA ASN A 184 -23.40 -5.47 -29.78
C ASN A 184 -22.78 -6.89 -29.86
N LYS A 185 -23.37 -7.73 -30.69
CA LYS A 185 -22.92 -9.10 -31.01
C LYS A 185 -21.64 -9.08 -31.86
N GLN A 186 -20.56 -8.48 -31.32
CA GLN A 186 -19.25 -8.60 -31.90
C GLN A 186 -18.57 -9.88 -31.38
N SER A 187 -17.86 -10.59 -32.21
CA SER A 187 -16.98 -11.66 -31.78
C SER A 187 -15.52 -11.19 -31.90
N TYR A 188 -14.75 -11.46 -30.88
CA TYR A 188 -13.30 -11.16 -30.85
C TYR A 188 -12.55 -12.41 -31.29
N THR A 189 -11.80 -12.31 -32.38
CA THR A 189 -10.97 -13.40 -32.87
C THR A 189 -9.70 -13.49 -32.02
N VAL A 190 -9.50 -14.62 -31.40
CA VAL A 190 -8.33 -14.91 -30.54
C VAL A 190 -7.23 -15.60 -31.35
N SER A 191 -7.63 -16.56 -32.20
CA SER A 191 -6.76 -17.25 -33.16
C SER A 191 -7.56 -17.60 -34.42
N ASP A 192 -6.89 -18.15 -35.44
CA ASP A 192 -7.54 -18.51 -36.72
C ASP A 192 -8.76 -19.44 -36.57
N ASP A 193 -8.75 -20.25 -35.49
CA ASP A 193 -9.78 -21.26 -35.22
C ASP A 193 -10.66 -20.95 -33.97
N PHE A 194 -10.41 -19.84 -33.28
CA PHE A 194 -11.07 -19.54 -32.02
C PHE A 194 -11.51 -18.07 -31.92
N SER A 195 -12.79 -17.84 -31.71
CA SER A 195 -13.36 -16.52 -31.43
C SER A 195 -14.24 -16.55 -30.18
N VAL A 196 -14.26 -15.47 -29.44
CA VAL A 196 -15.09 -15.28 -28.24
C VAL A 196 -16.17 -14.26 -28.54
N GLU A 197 -17.41 -14.57 -28.15
CA GLU A 197 -18.51 -13.62 -28.29
C GLU A 197 -18.29 -12.38 -27.44
N SER A 198 -18.56 -11.20 -27.97
CA SER A 198 -18.38 -9.93 -27.30
C SER A 198 -19.06 -9.87 -25.93
N ARG A 199 -20.29 -10.38 -25.84
CA ARG A 199 -21.06 -10.40 -24.60
C ARG A 199 -20.30 -11.09 -23.46
N THR A 200 -19.69 -12.25 -23.72
CA THR A 200 -18.94 -12.99 -22.69
C THR A 200 -17.65 -12.24 -22.30
N LEU A 201 -16.98 -11.64 -23.26
CA LEU A 201 -15.76 -10.86 -23.01
C LEU A 201 -16.09 -9.54 -22.30
N ASP A 202 -17.15 -8.85 -22.71
CA ASP A 202 -17.60 -7.61 -22.11
C ASP A 202 -18.10 -7.84 -20.67
N GLU A 203 -18.78 -8.95 -20.39
CA GLU A 203 -19.18 -9.34 -19.04
C GLU A 203 -17.98 -9.59 -18.12
N LEU A 204 -16.80 -9.92 -18.66
CA LEU A 204 -15.56 -10.12 -17.90
C LEU A 204 -14.67 -8.87 -17.87
N LEU A 205 -14.56 -8.16 -18.98
CA LEU A 205 -13.67 -6.99 -19.09
C LEU A 205 -14.22 -5.73 -18.42
N ILE A 206 -15.53 -5.63 -18.32
CA ILE A 206 -16.23 -4.45 -17.85
C ILE A 206 -16.53 -4.52 -16.36
N PRO A 207 -17.14 -5.60 -15.82
CA PRO A 207 -17.38 -5.71 -14.39
C PRO A 207 -16.14 -6.00 -13.55
N ALA A 208 -15.13 -6.66 -14.13
CA ALA A 208 -13.94 -7.05 -13.38
C ALA A 208 -13.20 -5.85 -12.76
N PRO A 209 -12.99 -4.71 -13.43
CA PRO A 209 -12.44 -3.52 -12.80
C PRO A 209 -13.29 -2.91 -11.69
N LEU A 210 -14.60 -3.15 -11.72
CA LEU A 210 -15.54 -2.64 -10.71
C LEU A 210 -15.72 -3.60 -9.52
N GLN A 211 -15.37 -4.87 -9.69
CA GLN A 211 -15.41 -5.90 -8.64
C GLN A 211 -14.06 -6.05 -7.92
N THR A 212 -13.00 -5.51 -8.50
CA THR A 212 -11.65 -5.52 -7.93
C THR A 212 -11.38 -4.29 -7.09
#